data_dc4f65537eb27f273e04c2ddbd9af502
#
_entry.id   dc4f65537eb27f273e04c2ddbd9af502
#
_cell.length_a   1.000
_cell.length_b   1.000
_cell.length_c   1.000
_cell.angle_alpha   90.00
_cell.angle_beta   90.00
_cell.angle_gamma   90.00
#
_symmetry.space_group_name_H-M   'P 1'
#
loop_
_entity.id
_entity.type
_entity.pdbx_description
1 polymer ?
#
loop_
_entity_poly.entity_id
_entity_poly.type
_entity_poly.pdbx_seq_one_letter_code
_entity_poly.pdbx_strand_id
1 'polypeptide(L)'
;MTSTMLNDTIENLLRAPAELKNKLPRDLKVIERAGIEKTLSLCPDFFHRLLGQLRKADAARVFNDVPGVADELAELLWAGIGHQARRTKDLRSLLAKAEREMHVNIEASDSPFQTHFIVTGGTIQGGAGLLHFKDEDFRFMGPTQTLIGLFLGDLPLGFHNLELQTSGHSGWMSRIGPIMREISKVLRGRPQAPQRKEKRRAA
;
A
#
# COMPACT_ATOMS: atom_id res chain seq x y z
N MET A 1 1.23 9.81 -23.48
CA MET A 1 2.18 8.71 -23.23
C MET A 1 1.59 7.42 -23.82
N THR A 2 2.36 6.69 -24.64
CA THR A 2 1.90 5.43 -25.23
C THR A 2 1.88 4.31 -24.20
N SER A 3 1.02 3.30 -24.39
CA SER A 3 0.98 2.13 -23.47
C SER A 3 2.29 1.34 -23.48
N THR A 4 2.98 1.29 -24.61
CA THR A 4 4.29 0.65 -24.73
C THR A 4 5.33 1.32 -23.83
N MET A 5 5.45 2.64 -23.87
CA MET A 5 6.40 3.40 -23.03
C MET A 5 6.15 3.20 -21.55
N LEU A 6 4.88 3.17 -21.11
CA LEU A 6 4.54 2.89 -19.72
C LEU A 6 4.91 1.46 -19.31
N ASN A 7 4.60 0.48 -20.17
CA ASN A 7 4.95 -0.91 -19.91
C ASN A 7 6.46 -1.10 -19.78
N ASP A 8 7.24 -0.50 -20.66
CA ASP A 8 8.70 -0.56 -20.61
C ASP A 8 9.24 0.09 -19.32
N THR A 9 8.65 1.21 -18.89
CA THR A 9 9.00 1.85 -17.60
C THR A 9 8.72 0.93 -16.41
N ILE A 10 7.54 0.31 -16.38
CA ILE A 10 7.15 -0.64 -15.32
C ILE A 10 8.12 -1.83 -15.29
N GLU A 11 8.36 -2.46 -16.43
CA GLU A 11 9.27 -3.61 -16.51
C GLU A 11 10.69 -3.26 -16.11
N ASN A 12 11.22 -2.12 -16.55
CA ASN A 12 12.57 -1.66 -16.18
C ASN A 12 12.69 -1.38 -14.69
N LEU A 13 11.67 -0.78 -14.07
CA LEU A 13 11.63 -0.50 -12.63
C LEU A 13 11.61 -1.80 -11.81
N LEU A 14 10.93 -2.83 -12.31
CA LEU A 14 10.72 -4.08 -11.58
C LEU A 14 11.81 -5.14 -11.79
N ARG A 15 12.77 -4.93 -12.71
CA ARG A 15 13.80 -5.93 -13.06
C ARG A 15 15.06 -5.89 -12.21
N ALA A 16 15.50 -4.73 -11.74
CA ALA A 16 16.82 -4.55 -11.17
C ALA A 16 16.79 -3.82 -9.81
N PRO A 17 16.70 -4.56 -8.68
CA PRO A 17 16.70 -3.95 -7.34
C PRO A 17 17.90 -3.05 -7.08
N ALA A 18 19.10 -3.44 -7.55
CA ALA A 18 20.33 -2.67 -7.36
C ALA A 18 20.30 -1.28 -8.03
N GLU A 19 19.47 -1.09 -9.06
CA GLU A 19 19.36 0.18 -9.79
C GLU A 19 18.16 1.03 -9.32
N LEU A 20 17.35 0.53 -8.40
CA LEU A 20 16.12 1.18 -7.94
C LEU A 20 16.38 2.61 -7.46
N LYS A 21 17.43 2.83 -6.69
CA LYS A 21 17.81 4.16 -6.21
C LYS A 21 17.92 5.19 -7.34
N ASN A 22 18.47 4.81 -8.49
CA ASN A 22 18.70 5.71 -9.62
C ASN A 22 17.46 5.87 -10.52
N LYS A 23 16.62 4.85 -10.58
CA LYS A 23 15.47 4.81 -11.50
C LYS A 23 14.18 5.32 -10.84
N LEU A 24 13.99 5.01 -9.56
CA LEU A 24 12.73 5.23 -8.85
C LEU A 24 12.20 6.66 -8.96
N PRO A 25 13.00 7.73 -8.73
CA PRO A 25 12.48 9.10 -8.78
C PRO A 25 11.92 9.50 -10.14
N ARG A 26 12.61 9.07 -11.21
CA ARG A 26 12.16 9.36 -12.58
C ARG A 26 10.94 8.54 -12.97
N ASP A 27 10.97 7.26 -12.64
CA ASP A 27 9.99 6.30 -13.11
C ASP A 27 8.67 6.43 -12.34
N LEU A 28 8.68 6.83 -11.04
CA LEU A 28 7.48 7.19 -10.29
C LEU A 28 6.75 8.38 -10.94
N LYS A 29 7.47 9.43 -11.37
CA LYS A 29 6.87 10.58 -12.08
C LYS A 29 6.26 10.19 -13.43
N VAL A 30 6.83 9.21 -14.11
CA VAL A 30 6.26 8.66 -15.35
C VAL A 30 4.95 7.93 -15.04
N ILE A 31 4.91 7.14 -13.97
CA ILE A 31 3.73 6.40 -13.52
C ILE A 31 2.63 7.35 -13.06
N GLU A 32 2.98 8.36 -12.27
CA GLU A 32 2.06 9.41 -11.83
C GLU A 32 1.38 10.09 -13.03
N ARG A 33 2.17 10.55 -14.00
CA ARG A 33 1.66 11.19 -15.24
C ARG A 33 0.80 10.25 -16.10
N ALA A 34 1.09 8.96 -16.08
CA ALA A 34 0.30 7.98 -16.79
C ALA A 34 -1.08 7.74 -16.17
N GLY A 35 -1.15 7.95 -14.86
CA GLY A 35 -2.31 7.67 -14.02
C GLY A 35 -2.33 6.24 -13.49
N ILE A 36 -2.77 6.12 -12.25
CA ILE A 36 -2.76 4.86 -11.50
C ILE A 36 -3.67 3.78 -12.14
N GLU A 37 -4.79 4.18 -12.69
CA GLU A 37 -5.72 3.25 -13.36
C GLU A 37 -5.07 2.56 -14.55
N LYS A 38 -4.36 3.33 -15.37
CA LYS A 38 -3.67 2.79 -16.54
C LYS A 38 -2.50 1.89 -16.13
N THR A 39 -1.76 2.27 -15.09
CA THR A 39 -0.67 1.47 -14.53
C THR A 39 -1.18 0.13 -14.04
N LEU A 40 -2.24 0.12 -13.23
CA LEU A 40 -2.82 -1.11 -12.67
C LEU A 40 -3.57 -1.95 -13.72
N SER A 41 -4.02 -1.37 -14.83
CA SER A 41 -4.57 -2.15 -15.94
C SER A 41 -3.50 -2.94 -16.69
N LEU A 42 -2.28 -2.40 -16.80
CA LEU A 42 -1.14 -3.07 -17.43
C LEU A 42 -0.43 -4.05 -16.48
N CYS A 43 -0.31 -3.69 -15.21
CA CYS A 43 0.37 -4.48 -14.18
C CYS A 43 -0.46 -4.45 -12.88
N PRO A 44 -1.45 -5.34 -12.72
CA PRO A 44 -2.35 -5.34 -11.56
C PRO A 44 -1.63 -5.53 -10.22
N ASP A 45 -0.49 -6.20 -10.20
CA ASP A 45 0.37 -6.46 -9.04
C ASP A 45 1.57 -5.51 -8.93
N PHE A 46 1.53 -4.39 -9.64
CA PHE A 46 2.65 -3.43 -9.72
C PHE A 46 3.21 -3.06 -8.35
N PHE A 47 2.36 -2.61 -7.42
CA PHE A 47 2.83 -2.20 -6.10
C PHE A 47 3.39 -3.35 -5.29
N HIS A 48 2.80 -4.54 -5.36
CA HIS A 48 3.35 -5.71 -4.66
C HIS A 48 4.75 -6.04 -5.16
N ARG A 49 4.95 -6.03 -6.47
CA ARG A 49 6.27 -6.26 -7.08
C ARG A 49 7.25 -5.16 -6.73
N LEU A 50 6.84 -3.88 -6.79
CA LEU A 50 7.70 -2.74 -6.46
C LEU A 50 8.14 -2.76 -4.99
N LEU A 51 7.21 -2.96 -4.06
CA LEU A 51 7.53 -3.10 -2.64
C LEU A 51 8.45 -4.30 -2.38
N GLY A 52 8.24 -5.41 -3.08
CA GLY A 52 9.14 -6.56 -3.05
C GLY A 52 10.55 -6.26 -3.56
N GLN A 53 10.70 -5.42 -4.59
CA GLN A 53 12.01 -4.98 -5.07
C GLN A 53 12.69 -3.99 -4.09
N LEU A 54 11.92 -3.05 -3.53
CA LEU A 54 12.42 -2.14 -2.50
C LEU A 54 12.93 -2.90 -1.28
N ARG A 55 12.21 -3.93 -0.86
CA ARG A 55 12.65 -4.80 0.24
C ARG A 55 13.98 -5.50 -0.05
N LYS A 56 14.23 -5.91 -1.31
CA LYS A 56 15.52 -6.50 -1.73
C LYS A 56 16.64 -5.48 -1.87
N ALA A 57 16.30 -4.23 -2.18
CA ALA A 57 17.23 -3.14 -2.42
C ALA A 57 17.65 -2.38 -1.15
N ASP A 58 17.22 -2.80 0.04
CA ASP A 58 17.32 -2.02 1.27
C ASP A 58 16.56 -0.68 1.15
N ALA A 59 15.26 -0.74 1.34
CA ALA A 59 14.37 0.40 1.16
C ALA A 59 14.73 1.59 2.04
N ALA A 60 15.20 1.36 3.28
CA ALA A 60 15.61 2.44 4.17
C ALA A 60 16.74 3.26 3.55
N ARG A 61 17.74 2.57 2.99
CA ARG A 61 18.84 3.22 2.28
C ARG A 61 18.37 3.99 1.05
N VAL A 62 17.48 3.40 0.26
CA VAL A 62 16.93 4.08 -0.93
C VAL A 62 16.23 5.38 -0.53
N PHE A 63 15.41 5.36 0.52
CA PHE A 63 14.66 6.53 0.98
C PHE A 63 15.54 7.59 1.64
N ASN A 64 16.59 7.20 2.36
CA ASN A 64 17.56 8.13 2.94
C ASN A 64 18.43 8.79 1.88
N ASP A 65 18.78 8.07 0.82
CA ASP A 65 19.68 8.55 -0.22
C ASP A 65 18.99 9.40 -1.30
N VAL A 66 17.64 9.30 -1.41
CA VAL A 66 16.86 9.97 -2.45
C VAL A 66 15.72 10.77 -1.82
N PRO A 67 15.93 12.07 -1.56
CA PRO A 67 14.92 12.94 -0.95
C PRO A 67 13.59 12.93 -1.71
N GLY A 68 12.47 12.86 -0.98
CA GLY A 68 11.11 12.95 -1.50
C GLY A 68 10.57 11.67 -2.16
N VAL A 69 11.41 10.69 -2.45
CA VAL A 69 10.95 9.45 -3.11
C VAL A 69 10.04 8.61 -2.22
N ALA A 70 10.22 8.68 -0.91
CA ALA A 70 9.35 8.01 0.05
C ALA A 70 7.92 8.57 0.00
N ASP A 71 7.80 9.89 -0.09
CA ASP A 71 6.52 10.60 -0.18
C ASP A 71 5.82 10.32 -1.52
N GLU A 72 6.57 10.44 -2.64
CA GLU A 72 6.04 10.10 -3.97
C GLU A 72 5.51 8.66 -4.03
N LEU A 73 6.23 7.73 -3.43
CA LEU A 73 5.79 6.34 -3.37
C LEU A 73 4.54 6.18 -2.50
N ALA A 74 4.48 6.82 -1.33
CA ALA A 74 3.34 6.75 -0.43
C ALA A 74 2.07 7.27 -1.10
N GLU A 75 2.13 8.43 -1.77
CA GLU A 75 1.01 9.01 -2.52
C GLU A 75 0.50 8.04 -3.60
N LEU A 76 1.39 7.51 -4.44
CA LEU A 76 1.02 6.57 -5.49
C LEU A 76 0.47 5.25 -4.95
N LEU A 77 1.05 4.73 -3.87
CA LEU A 77 0.60 3.50 -3.21
C LEU A 77 -0.84 3.65 -2.72
N TRP A 78 -1.15 4.74 -2.01
CA TRP A 78 -2.50 4.98 -1.50
C TRP A 78 -3.50 5.29 -2.61
N ALA A 79 -3.10 6.01 -3.64
CA ALA A 79 -3.92 6.18 -4.84
C ALA A 79 -4.27 4.82 -5.47
N GLY A 80 -3.30 3.90 -5.53
CA GLY A 80 -3.48 2.53 -6.00
C GLY A 80 -4.41 1.71 -5.11
N ILE A 81 -4.20 1.73 -3.80
CA ILE A 81 -5.04 1.05 -2.82
C ILE A 81 -6.48 1.57 -2.91
N GLY A 82 -6.68 2.89 -2.93
CA GLY A 82 -8.01 3.51 -3.05
C GLY A 82 -8.71 3.14 -4.35
N HIS A 83 -7.98 3.10 -5.48
CA HIS A 83 -8.52 2.65 -6.76
C HIS A 83 -9.00 1.19 -6.68
N GLN A 84 -8.18 0.29 -6.16
CA GLN A 84 -8.51 -1.12 -6.03
C GLN A 84 -9.60 -1.38 -4.98
N ALA A 85 -9.63 -0.62 -3.88
CA ALA A 85 -10.64 -0.76 -2.84
C ALA A 85 -12.06 -0.56 -3.39
N ARG A 86 -12.24 0.40 -4.30
CA ARG A 86 -13.53 0.63 -4.97
C ARG A 86 -13.98 -0.55 -5.87
N ARG A 87 -13.05 -1.38 -6.33
CA ARG A 87 -13.29 -2.49 -7.26
C ARG A 87 -13.36 -3.85 -6.56
N THR A 88 -12.82 -3.96 -5.34
CA THR A 88 -12.71 -5.23 -4.61
C THR A 88 -13.84 -5.36 -3.59
N LYS A 89 -14.72 -6.35 -3.77
CA LYS A 89 -15.91 -6.55 -2.93
C LYS A 89 -15.53 -6.75 -1.46
N ASP A 90 -14.53 -7.58 -1.18
CA ASP A 90 -14.17 -7.96 0.19
C ASP A 90 -13.61 -6.77 0.97
N LEU A 91 -12.68 -5.99 0.36
CA LEU A 91 -12.16 -4.79 0.99
C LEU A 91 -13.27 -3.74 1.18
N ARG A 92 -14.08 -3.48 0.16
CA ARG A 92 -15.23 -2.57 0.27
C ARG A 92 -16.19 -2.98 1.36
N SER A 93 -16.48 -4.27 1.52
CA SER A 93 -17.35 -4.78 2.58
C SER A 93 -16.76 -4.59 3.97
N LEU A 94 -15.44 -4.73 4.12
CA LEU A 94 -14.74 -4.44 5.38
C LEU A 94 -14.78 -2.96 5.73
N LEU A 95 -14.50 -2.10 4.75
CA LEU A 95 -14.53 -0.65 4.95
C LEU A 95 -15.94 -0.15 5.31
N ALA A 96 -16.96 -0.71 4.68
CA ALA A 96 -18.36 -0.37 4.98
C ALA A 96 -18.80 -0.77 6.40
N LYS A 97 -18.13 -1.74 7.03
CA LYS A 97 -18.37 -2.14 8.42
C LYS A 97 -17.66 -1.27 9.44
N ALA A 98 -16.80 -0.35 9.01
CA ALA A 98 -16.16 0.60 9.90
C ALA A 98 -17.21 1.62 10.38
N GLU A 99 -17.77 1.40 11.57
CA GLU A 99 -18.81 2.24 12.18
C GLU A 99 -18.31 3.63 12.54
N ARG A 100 -16.99 3.77 12.72
CA ARG A 100 -16.32 5.02 13.07
C ARG A 100 -15.18 5.30 12.10
N GLU A 101 -14.93 6.56 11.88
CA GLU A 101 -13.74 7.01 11.20
C GLU A 101 -12.49 6.49 11.92
N MET A 102 -11.48 6.15 11.16
CA MET A 102 -10.25 5.52 11.63
C MET A 102 -9.05 6.22 11.01
N HIS A 103 -8.17 6.79 11.83
CA HIS A 103 -6.98 7.52 11.43
C HIS A 103 -5.74 6.72 11.85
N VAL A 104 -4.96 6.28 10.89
CA VAL A 104 -3.80 5.42 11.13
C VAL A 104 -2.55 6.04 10.55
N ASN A 105 -1.54 6.20 11.39
CA ASN A 105 -0.19 6.59 10.99
C ASN A 105 0.71 5.35 10.85
N ILE A 106 1.66 5.43 9.91
CA ILE A 106 2.71 4.43 9.68
C ILE A 106 4.03 5.20 9.58
N GLU A 107 4.96 4.95 10.48
CA GLU A 107 6.19 5.73 10.64
C GLU A 107 7.42 4.84 10.69
N ALA A 108 8.36 5.05 9.77
CA ALA A 108 9.63 4.35 9.79
C ALA A 108 10.58 4.94 10.86
N SER A 109 11.29 4.07 11.56
CA SER A 109 12.28 4.46 12.56
C SER A 109 13.68 4.71 11.98
N ASP A 110 13.94 4.27 10.75
CA ASP A 110 15.26 4.23 10.11
C ASP A 110 15.32 4.97 8.76
N SER A 111 14.22 5.60 8.35
CA SER A 111 14.14 6.36 7.10
C SER A 111 13.06 7.45 7.16
N PRO A 112 13.01 8.38 6.18
CA PRO A 112 11.95 9.38 6.10
C PRO A 112 10.58 8.82 5.65
N PHE A 113 10.43 7.50 5.52
CA PHE A 113 9.16 6.92 5.09
C PHE A 113 8.10 7.09 6.17
N GLN A 114 7.18 8.00 5.92
CA GLN A 114 6.02 8.31 6.75
C GLN A 114 4.79 8.34 5.87
N THR A 115 3.73 7.69 6.33
CA THR A 115 2.47 7.65 5.59
C THR A 115 1.29 7.48 6.55
N HIS A 116 0.11 7.82 6.07
CA HIS A 116 -1.11 7.65 6.84
C HIS A 116 -2.24 7.10 5.97
N PHE A 117 -3.29 6.61 6.62
CA PHE A 117 -4.56 6.36 5.95
C PHE A 117 -5.75 6.65 6.87
N ILE A 118 -6.85 7.00 6.25
CA ILE A 118 -8.13 7.28 6.88
C ILE A 118 -9.18 6.34 6.27
N VAL A 119 -9.93 5.68 7.14
CA VAL A 119 -11.13 4.92 6.73
C VAL A 119 -12.34 5.68 7.19
N THR A 120 -13.16 6.13 6.25
CA THR A 120 -14.39 6.87 6.52
C THR A 120 -15.44 6.59 5.47
N GLY A 121 -16.71 6.48 5.88
CA GLY A 121 -17.83 6.32 4.94
C GLY A 121 -17.71 5.13 3.99
N GLY A 122 -17.05 4.04 4.41
CA GLY A 122 -16.85 2.86 3.57
C GLY A 122 -15.75 3.01 2.52
N THR A 123 -14.94 4.07 2.62
CA THR A 123 -13.80 4.36 1.74
C THR A 123 -12.49 4.32 2.52
N ILE A 124 -11.39 4.19 1.79
CA ILE A 124 -10.04 4.35 2.32
C ILE A 124 -9.29 5.37 1.48
N GLN A 125 -8.62 6.29 2.15
CA GLN A 125 -7.77 7.30 1.57
C GLN A 125 -6.48 7.35 2.38
N GLY A 126 -5.39 7.74 1.77
CA GLY A 126 -4.11 7.90 2.46
C GLY A 126 -3.16 8.71 1.61
N GLY A 127 -1.99 8.99 2.16
CA GLY A 127 -0.97 9.81 1.52
C GLY A 127 0.34 9.79 2.29
N ALA A 128 1.27 10.63 1.86
CA ALA A 128 2.54 10.85 2.52
C ALA A 128 2.40 11.63 3.83
N GLY A 129 3.39 11.51 4.68
CA GLY A 129 3.46 12.18 5.98
C GLY A 129 2.53 11.58 7.04
N LEU A 130 2.57 12.16 8.23
CA LEU A 130 1.76 11.73 9.37
C LEU A 130 0.59 12.68 9.61
N LEU A 131 -0.53 12.15 10.03
CA LEU A 131 -1.61 12.92 10.64
C LEU A 131 -1.12 13.51 11.96
N HIS A 132 -1.71 14.64 12.36
CA HIS A 132 -1.38 15.24 13.65
C HIS A 132 -1.73 14.25 14.78
N PHE A 133 -0.89 14.19 15.81
CA PHE A 133 -1.02 13.21 16.91
C PHE A 133 -2.37 13.25 17.64
N LYS A 134 -3.07 14.38 17.63
CA LYS A 134 -4.40 14.53 18.24
C LYS A 134 -5.52 13.89 17.39
N ASP A 135 -5.25 13.69 16.11
CA ASP A 135 -6.21 13.18 15.15
C ASP A 135 -5.96 11.69 14.85
N GLU A 136 -4.84 11.12 15.34
CA GLU A 136 -4.55 9.70 15.14
C GLU A 136 -5.25 8.81 16.17
N ASP A 137 -5.82 7.72 15.68
CA ASP A 137 -6.39 6.66 16.51
C ASP A 137 -5.36 5.55 16.79
N PHE A 138 -4.44 5.36 15.84
CA PHE A 138 -3.49 4.27 15.87
C PHE A 138 -2.24 4.58 15.05
N ARG A 139 -1.09 4.07 15.51
CA ARG A 139 0.20 4.20 14.82
C ARG A 139 0.94 2.88 14.79
N PHE A 140 1.51 2.57 13.63
CA PHE A 140 2.55 1.57 13.45
C PHE A 140 3.91 2.25 13.38
N MET A 141 4.90 1.72 14.11
CA MET A 141 6.28 2.20 14.10
C MET A 141 7.22 1.01 13.97
N GLY A 142 8.29 1.17 13.20
CA GLY A 142 9.31 0.13 13.03
C GLY A 142 10.26 0.40 11.88
N PRO A 143 11.20 -0.52 11.63
CA PRO A 143 12.09 -0.41 10.48
C PRO A 143 11.31 -0.39 9.16
N THR A 144 11.81 0.36 8.19
CA THR A 144 11.22 0.48 6.85
C THR A 144 10.90 -0.88 6.22
N GLN A 145 11.80 -1.83 6.36
CA GLN A 145 11.62 -3.19 5.82
C GLN A 145 10.41 -3.90 6.43
N THR A 146 10.21 -3.74 7.75
CA THR A 146 9.07 -4.31 8.46
C THR A 146 7.77 -3.62 8.05
N LEU A 147 7.79 -2.28 7.91
CA LEU A 147 6.62 -1.52 7.46
C LEU A 147 6.22 -1.85 6.01
N ILE A 148 7.17 -2.02 5.10
CA ILE A 148 6.92 -2.56 3.76
C ILE A 148 6.27 -3.95 3.86
N GLY A 149 6.72 -4.76 4.81
CA GLY A 149 6.14 -6.07 5.11
C GLY A 149 4.64 -6.03 5.45
N LEU A 150 4.16 -4.94 6.10
CA LEU A 150 2.72 -4.76 6.37
C LEU A 150 1.90 -4.79 5.07
N PHE A 151 2.35 -4.05 4.06
CA PHE A 151 1.68 -4.00 2.75
C PHE A 151 1.83 -5.31 1.97
N LEU A 152 2.91 -6.05 2.19
CA LEU A 152 3.14 -7.36 1.58
C LEU A 152 2.39 -8.51 2.28
N GLY A 153 1.80 -8.25 3.46
CA GLY A 153 1.01 -9.22 4.22
C GLY A 153 1.79 -9.95 5.31
N ASP A 154 2.95 -9.42 5.69
CA ASP A 154 3.82 -10.00 6.72
C ASP A 154 3.55 -9.41 8.12
N LEU A 155 2.38 -8.80 8.34
CA LEU A 155 2.00 -8.20 9.63
C LEU A 155 2.27 -9.12 10.85
N PRO A 156 1.93 -10.41 10.82
CA PRO A 156 2.21 -11.30 11.94
C PRO A 156 3.70 -11.45 12.25
N LEU A 157 4.57 -11.41 11.22
CA LEU A 157 6.03 -11.54 11.39
C LEU A 157 6.63 -10.32 12.06
N GLY A 158 6.17 -9.11 11.72
CA GLY A 158 6.62 -7.88 12.35
C GLY A 158 6.40 -7.86 13.87
N PHE A 159 5.25 -8.38 14.33
CA PHE A 159 4.97 -8.55 15.75
C PHE A 159 5.77 -9.69 16.38
N HIS A 160 5.89 -10.82 15.70
CA HIS A 160 6.64 -11.98 16.21
C HIS A 160 8.12 -11.64 16.46
N ASN A 161 8.72 -10.87 15.55
CA ASN A 161 10.12 -10.44 15.66
C ASN A 161 10.33 -9.25 16.60
N LEU A 162 9.25 -8.70 17.20
CA LEU A 162 9.29 -7.50 18.07
C LEU A 162 9.84 -6.24 17.36
N GLU A 163 9.84 -6.23 16.04
CA GLU A 163 10.30 -5.10 15.22
C GLU A 163 9.21 -4.04 15.05
N LEU A 164 7.94 -4.46 15.11
CA LEU A 164 6.78 -3.60 14.94
C LEU A 164 6.26 -3.16 16.29
N GLN A 165 6.29 -1.86 16.51
CA GLN A 165 5.68 -1.20 17.66
C GLN A 165 4.35 -0.58 17.27
N THR A 166 3.43 -0.47 18.21
CA THR A 166 2.14 0.17 17.99
C THR A 166 1.83 1.13 19.12
N SER A 167 1.17 2.23 18.78
CA SER A 167 0.61 3.19 19.71
C SER A 167 -0.89 3.35 19.42
N GLY A 168 -1.69 3.53 20.47
CA GLY A 168 -3.14 3.66 20.38
C GLY A 168 -3.88 2.57 21.14
N HIS A 169 -5.21 2.63 21.12
CA HIS A 169 -6.04 1.66 21.86
C HIS A 169 -5.99 0.27 21.22
N SER A 170 -5.73 -0.77 22.00
CA SER A 170 -5.56 -2.15 21.51
C SER A 170 -6.75 -2.69 20.70
N GLY A 171 -7.96 -2.21 20.96
CA GLY A 171 -9.16 -2.57 20.20
C GLY A 171 -9.09 -2.20 18.70
N TRP A 172 -8.23 -1.25 18.31
CA TRP A 172 -8.06 -0.89 16.91
C TRP A 172 -7.39 -1.99 16.10
N MET A 173 -6.50 -2.80 16.68
CA MET A 173 -5.84 -3.90 15.98
C MET A 173 -6.83 -4.94 15.45
N SER A 174 -7.92 -5.21 16.15
CA SER A 174 -8.96 -6.14 15.69
C SER A 174 -9.68 -5.65 14.43
N ARG A 175 -9.68 -4.34 14.17
CA ARG A 175 -10.27 -3.69 13.00
C ARG A 175 -9.25 -3.46 11.88
N ILE A 176 -8.07 -2.94 12.23
CA ILE A 176 -7.00 -2.61 11.28
C ILE A 176 -6.39 -3.88 10.67
N GLY A 177 -6.16 -4.93 11.46
CA GLY A 177 -5.54 -6.16 11.00
C GLY A 177 -6.26 -6.81 9.79
N PRO A 178 -7.58 -6.99 9.80
CA PRO A 178 -8.33 -7.44 8.63
C PRO A 178 -8.18 -6.53 7.42
N ILE A 179 -8.21 -5.20 7.60
CA ILE A 179 -8.06 -4.22 6.52
C ILE A 179 -6.68 -4.35 5.88
N MET A 180 -5.60 -4.36 6.68
CA MET A 180 -4.23 -4.53 6.17
C MET A 180 -4.05 -5.85 5.41
N ARG A 181 -4.68 -6.92 5.87
CA ARG A 181 -4.68 -8.21 5.18
C ARG A 181 -5.37 -8.13 3.81
N GLU A 182 -6.49 -7.46 3.72
CA GLU A 182 -7.18 -7.28 2.43
C GLU A 182 -6.41 -6.33 1.52
N ILE A 183 -5.79 -5.26 2.03
CA ILE A 183 -4.87 -4.40 1.27
C ILE A 183 -3.76 -5.24 0.64
N SER A 184 -3.10 -6.12 1.40
CA SER A 184 -2.04 -6.97 0.86
C SER A 184 -2.51 -7.91 -0.26
N LYS A 185 -3.73 -8.44 -0.16
CA LYS A 185 -4.33 -9.27 -1.21
C LYS A 185 -4.62 -8.46 -2.48
N VAL A 186 -5.14 -7.25 -2.29
CA VAL A 186 -5.44 -6.31 -3.37
C VAL A 186 -4.16 -5.93 -4.12
N LEU A 187 -3.08 -5.62 -3.40
CA LEU A 187 -1.80 -5.29 -3.99
C LEU A 187 -1.18 -6.44 -4.78
N ARG A 188 -1.46 -7.69 -4.43
CA ARG A 188 -1.03 -8.89 -5.19
C ARG A 188 -1.73 -9.06 -6.54
N GLY A 189 -2.66 -8.18 -6.87
CA GLY A 189 -3.35 -8.24 -8.17
C GLY A 189 -4.17 -9.52 -8.38
N ARG A 190 -4.59 -10.22 -7.33
CA ARG A 190 -5.37 -11.44 -7.50
C ARG A 190 -6.69 -11.12 -8.20
N PRO A 191 -6.98 -11.76 -9.35
CA PRO A 191 -8.28 -11.62 -9.97
C PRO A 191 -9.34 -12.06 -8.97
N GLN A 192 -10.40 -11.25 -8.82
CA GLN A 192 -11.59 -11.68 -8.10
C GLN A 192 -12.05 -13.00 -8.74
N ALA A 193 -12.24 -14.03 -7.91
CA ALA A 193 -12.89 -15.25 -8.39
C ALA A 193 -14.18 -14.85 -9.12
N PRO A 194 -14.45 -15.39 -10.32
CA PRO A 194 -15.64 -15.04 -11.07
C PRO A 194 -16.85 -15.23 -10.16
N GLN A 195 -17.69 -14.18 -10.07
CA GLN A 195 -18.92 -14.24 -9.30
C GLN A 195 -19.69 -15.47 -9.78
N ARG A 196 -19.79 -16.48 -8.93
CA ARG A 196 -20.72 -17.60 -9.15
C ARG A 196 -22.09 -16.96 -9.27
N LYS A 197 -22.60 -16.85 -10.52
CA LYS A 197 -23.98 -16.42 -10.76
C LYS A 197 -24.85 -17.34 -9.90
N GLU A 198 -25.45 -16.80 -8.84
CA GLU A 198 -26.49 -17.50 -8.12
C GLU A 198 -27.50 -17.92 -9.18
N LYS A 199 -27.55 -19.23 -9.46
CA LYS A 199 -28.64 -19.81 -10.22
C LYS A 199 -29.89 -19.48 -9.40
N ARG A 200 -30.64 -18.47 -9.85
CA ARG A 200 -32.03 -18.31 -9.42
C ARG A 200 -32.68 -19.68 -9.54
N ARG A 201 -32.93 -20.32 -8.41
CA ARG A 201 -33.88 -21.40 -8.33
C ARG A 201 -35.22 -20.79 -8.60
N ALA A 202 -35.67 -20.88 -9.86
CA ALA A 202 -37.08 -20.80 -10.19
C ALA A 202 -37.70 -22.12 -9.71
N ALA A 203 -38.54 -22.01 -8.74
CA ALA A 203 -39.59 -22.98 -8.43
C ALA A 203 -40.87 -22.20 -8.44
#